data_bffb87cc843f8869628bbddfa2f6c7e5
#
_entry.id   bffb87cc843f8869628bbddfa2f6c7e5
#
_cell.length_a   1.000
_cell.length_b   1.000
_cell.length_c   1.000
_cell.angle_alpha   90.00
_cell.angle_beta   90.00
_cell.angle_gamma   90.00
#
_symmetry.space_group_name_H-M   'P 1'
#
loop_
_entity.id
_entity.type
_entity.pdbx_description
1 polymer ?
#
loop_
_entity_poly.entity_id
_entity_poly.type
_entity_poly.pdbx_seq_one_letter_code
_entity_poly.pdbx_strand_id
1 'polypeptide(L)'
;MFNRIIAAIDGSEHSNRAVNCSRELAERFGATLWLVHAYPQTSDLRSYDQFEKLIARRKKAGQSVLDEARKFLGEVNCEIIEELLEGPEAEAILSVAETQKVDLILMGTRGLGSLEGILLGSISRKVTHHASCPVMLVP
;
A
#
# COMPACT_ATOMS: atom_id res chain seq x y z
N MET A 1 -11.31 -18.72 -0.91
CA MET A 1 -9.98 -18.79 -0.29
C MET A 1 -9.54 -17.42 0.23
N PHE A 2 -9.41 -16.43 -0.63
CA PHE A 2 -9.06 -15.08 -0.19
C PHE A 2 -10.32 -14.25 0.02
N ASN A 3 -10.48 -13.72 1.23
CA ASN A 3 -11.65 -12.90 1.59
C ASN A 3 -11.28 -11.44 1.82
N ARG A 4 -10.03 -11.18 2.18
CA ARG A 4 -9.52 -9.84 2.51
C ARG A 4 -8.12 -9.69 1.92
N ILE A 5 -8.00 -8.79 0.97
CA ILE A 5 -6.77 -8.60 0.20
C ILE A 5 -6.27 -7.17 0.39
N ILE A 6 -4.97 -7.00 0.64
CA ILE A 6 -4.31 -5.69 0.61
C ILE A 6 -3.59 -5.53 -0.71
N ALA A 7 -3.76 -4.36 -1.33
CA ALA A 7 -2.84 -3.84 -2.33
C ALA A 7 -2.06 -2.68 -1.69
N ALA A 8 -0.77 -2.87 -1.50
CA ALA A 8 0.12 -1.83 -0.99
C ALA A 8 0.54 -0.91 -2.13
N ILE A 9 0.33 0.39 -1.97
CA ILE A 9 0.44 1.38 -3.03
C ILE A 9 1.50 2.43 -2.69
N ASP A 10 2.38 2.73 -3.64
CA ASP A 10 3.35 3.82 -3.52
C ASP A 10 3.37 4.76 -4.74
N GLY A 11 2.48 4.52 -5.73
CA GLY A 11 2.41 5.31 -6.95
C GLY A 11 3.35 4.86 -8.06
N SER A 12 4.21 3.86 -7.84
CA SER A 12 5.10 3.31 -8.86
C SER A 12 4.36 2.43 -9.88
N GLU A 13 5.00 2.13 -11.01
CA GLU A 13 4.46 1.20 -12.00
C GLU A 13 4.31 -0.22 -11.44
N HIS A 14 5.26 -0.66 -10.59
CA HIS A 14 5.17 -1.94 -9.90
C HIS A 14 3.94 -2.01 -9.00
N SER A 15 3.68 -0.92 -8.28
CA SER A 15 2.50 -0.76 -7.45
C SER A 15 1.21 -0.82 -8.27
N ASN A 16 1.17 -0.16 -9.42
CA ASN A 16 -0.01 -0.17 -10.31
C ASN A 16 -0.30 -1.57 -10.84
N ARG A 17 0.73 -2.33 -11.18
CA ARG A 17 0.56 -3.72 -11.61
C ARG A 17 0.03 -4.58 -10.46
N ALA A 18 0.52 -4.37 -9.26
CA ALA A 18 0.02 -5.06 -8.07
C ALA A 18 -1.44 -4.71 -7.79
N VAL A 19 -1.81 -3.44 -7.92
CA VAL A 19 -3.21 -2.99 -7.77
C VAL A 19 -4.13 -3.69 -8.75
N ASN A 20 -3.73 -3.76 -10.02
CA ASN A 20 -4.55 -4.43 -11.04
C ASN A 20 -4.70 -5.93 -10.75
N CYS A 21 -3.61 -6.59 -10.38
CA CYS A 21 -3.62 -8.00 -10.03
C CYS A 21 -4.52 -8.26 -8.81
N SER A 22 -4.45 -7.39 -7.79
CA SER A 22 -5.28 -7.52 -6.59
C SER A 22 -6.76 -7.32 -6.89
N ARG A 23 -7.11 -6.42 -7.82
CA ARG A 23 -8.49 -6.25 -8.28
C ARG A 23 -9.01 -7.54 -8.90
N GLU A 24 -8.26 -8.13 -9.83
CA GLU A 24 -8.68 -9.37 -10.49
C GLU A 24 -8.91 -10.50 -9.49
N LEU A 25 -8.03 -10.64 -8.52
CA LEU A 25 -8.19 -11.65 -7.47
C LEU A 25 -9.40 -11.35 -6.57
N ALA A 26 -9.58 -10.09 -6.16
CA ALA A 26 -10.70 -9.70 -5.32
C ALA A 26 -12.04 -9.96 -6.03
N GLU A 27 -12.15 -9.63 -7.30
CA GLU A 27 -13.35 -9.88 -8.08
C GLU A 27 -13.64 -11.38 -8.24
N ARG A 28 -12.61 -12.19 -8.49
CA ARG A 28 -12.76 -13.65 -8.64
C ARG A 28 -13.17 -14.35 -7.37
N PHE A 29 -12.64 -13.92 -6.23
CA PHE A 29 -12.91 -14.56 -4.94
C PHE A 29 -14.04 -13.89 -4.15
N GLY A 30 -14.60 -12.78 -4.65
CA GLY A 30 -15.57 -12.01 -3.89
C GLY A 30 -14.96 -11.38 -2.64
N ALA A 31 -13.68 -11.02 -2.71
CA ALA A 31 -12.94 -10.47 -1.57
C ALA A 31 -13.12 -8.96 -1.45
N THR A 32 -12.94 -8.44 -0.24
CA THR A 32 -12.79 -7.01 -0.01
C THR A 32 -11.34 -6.63 -0.28
N LEU A 33 -11.14 -5.55 -1.00
CA LEU A 33 -9.82 -5.03 -1.38
C LEU A 33 -9.48 -3.78 -0.57
N TRP A 34 -8.43 -3.86 0.25
CA TRP A 34 -7.85 -2.70 0.93
C TRP A 34 -6.76 -2.09 0.08
N LEU A 35 -6.93 -0.81 -0.28
CA LEU A 35 -5.87 0.00 -0.89
C LEU A 35 -5.14 0.70 0.25
N VAL A 36 -3.90 0.34 0.49
CA VAL A 36 -3.13 0.85 1.63
C VAL A 36 -1.95 1.68 1.13
N HIS A 37 -1.86 2.90 1.60
CA HIS A 37 -0.72 3.77 1.36
C HIS A 37 -0.27 4.41 2.67
N ALA A 38 1.03 4.56 2.84
CA ALA A 38 1.61 5.21 4.00
C ALA A 38 2.39 6.46 3.57
N TYR A 39 2.06 7.62 4.14
CA TYR A 39 2.86 8.82 3.96
C TYR A 39 4.03 8.81 4.95
N PRO A 40 5.12 9.54 4.65
CA PRO A 40 6.32 9.52 5.49
C PRO A 40 6.04 9.92 6.94
N GLN A 41 6.77 9.32 7.89
CA GLN A 41 6.70 9.67 9.30
C GLN A 41 6.84 11.18 9.49
N THR A 42 6.11 11.70 10.47
CA THR A 42 6.08 13.13 10.75
C THR A 42 6.89 13.52 12.00
N SER A 43 7.50 12.56 12.67
CA SER A 43 8.32 12.80 13.87
C SER A 43 9.49 13.74 13.61
N ASP A 44 10.03 13.75 12.40
CA ASP A 44 11.10 14.63 11.96
C ASP A 44 10.67 16.10 11.81
N LEU A 45 9.37 16.36 11.76
CA LEU A 45 8.82 17.71 11.55
C LEU A 45 8.53 18.45 12.85
N ARG A 46 8.62 17.79 14.01
CA ARG A 46 8.24 18.37 15.30
C ARG A 46 8.99 19.64 15.69
N SER A 47 10.23 19.80 15.21
CA SER A 47 11.06 20.95 15.48
C SER A 47 10.86 22.10 14.50
N TYR A 48 10.04 21.92 13.48
CA TYR A 48 9.78 22.93 12.46
C TYR A 48 8.58 23.79 12.83
N ASP A 49 8.67 25.08 12.49
CA ASP A 49 7.51 25.95 12.52
C ASP A 49 6.48 25.46 11.51
N GLN A 50 5.20 25.66 11.83
CA GLN A 50 4.09 25.21 10.97
C GLN A 50 4.02 23.68 10.80
N PHE A 51 4.42 22.96 11.81
CA PHE A 51 4.38 21.48 11.88
C PHE A 51 3.04 20.91 11.36
N GLU A 52 1.93 21.46 11.79
CA GLU A 52 0.58 21.03 11.38
C GLU A 52 0.37 21.18 9.87
N LYS A 53 0.88 22.25 9.27
CA LYS A 53 0.79 22.48 7.81
C LYS A 53 1.61 21.46 7.03
N LEU A 54 2.79 21.12 7.55
CA LEU A 54 3.67 20.12 6.92
C LEU A 54 3.04 18.74 6.95
N ILE A 55 2.43 18.37 8.07
CA ILE A 55 1.69 17.10 8.19
C ILE A 55 0.51 17.08 7.21
N ALA A 56 -0.25 18.17 7.14
CA ALA A 56 -1.39 18.28 6.22
C ALA A 56 -0.96 18.09 4.76
N ARG A 57 0.20 18.63 4.38
CA ARG A 57 0.76 18.44 3.03
C ARG A 57 1.10 16.97 2.76
N ARG A 58 1.72 16.28 3.71
CA ARG A 58 2.07 14.86 3.56
C ARG A 58 0.82 14.00 3.43
N LYS A 59 -0.20 14.27 4.24
CA LYS A 59 -1.49 13.57 4.17
C LYS A 59 -2.18 13.82 2.83
N LYS A 60 -2.18 15.06 2.37
CA LYS A 60 -2.79 15.42 1.09
C LYS A 60 -2.09 14.72 -0.08
N ALA A 61 -0.76 14.69 -0.06
CA ALA A 61 0.02 13.98 -1.07
C ALA A 61 -0.28 12.48 -1.04
N GLY A 62 -0.38 11.91 0.16
CA GLY A 62 -0.74 10.49 0.34
C GLY A 62 -2.13 10.17 -0.17
N GLN A 63 -3.11 11.03 0.12
CA GLN A 63 -4.47 10.86 -0.40
C GLN A 63 -4.51 10.92 -1.92
N SER A 64 -3.66 11.77 -2.53
CA SER A 64 -3.55 11.84 -3.99
C SER A 64 -3.06 10.51 -4.58
N VAL A 65 -2.16 9.80 -3.91
CA VAL A 65 -1.70 8.48 -4.35
C VAL A 65 -2.87 7.48 -4.37
N LEU A 66 -3.70 7.48 -3.33
CA LEU A 66 -4.89 6.64 -3.28
C LEU A 66 -5.93 7.03 -4.34
N ASP A 67 -6.15 8.31 -4.52
CA ASP A 67 -7.09 8.82 -5.54
C ASP A 67 -6.67 8.41 -6.95
N GLU A 68 -5.37 8.49 -7.25
CA GLU A 68 -4.82 8.03 -8.53
C GLU A 68 -5.01 6.52 -8.72
N ALA A 69 -4.80 5.73 -7.67
CA ALA A 69 -5.02 4.30 -7.73
C ALA A 69 -6.49 3.95 -7.98
N ARG A 70 -7.41 4.66 -7.34
CA ARG A 70 -8.86 4.51 -7.57
C ARG A 70 -9.24 4.85 -9.01
N LYS A 71 -8.69 5.93 -9.54
CA LYS A 71 -8.87 6.30 -10.95
C LYS A 71 -8.35 5.22 -11.89
N PHE A 72 -7.17 4.70 -11.60
CA PHE A 72 -6.54 3.63 -12.38
C PHE A 72 -7.42 2.37 -12.41
N LEU A 73 -8.03 2.01 -11.28
CA LEU A 73 -8.91 0.85 -11.19
C LEU A 73 -10.21 1.02 -11.98
N GLY A 74 -10.76 2.24 -12.03
CA GLY A 74 -12.06 2.48 -12.65
C GLY A 74 -13.19 1.76 -11.94
N GLU A 75 -14.15 1.23 -12.70
CA GLU A 75 -15.25 0.45 -12.15
C GLU A 75 -14.77 -0.95 -11.74
N VAL A 76 -15.16 -1.38 -10.55
CA VAL A 76 -14.78 -2.68 -10.00
C VAL A 76 -15.99 -3.39 -9.40
N ASN A 77 -15.95 -4.72 -9.42
CA ASN A 77 -17.01 -5.57 -8.86
C ASN A 77 -16.59 -6.16 -7.50
N CYS A 78 -15.97 -5.35 -6.68
CA CYS A 78 -15.61 -5.73 -5.31
C CYS A 78 -15.69 -4.51 -4.40
N GLU A 79 -15.81 -4.77 -3.10
CA GLU A 79 -15.74 -3.69 -2.11
C GLU A 79 -14.31 -3.20 -2.01
N ILE A 80 -14.12 -1.88 -2.03
CA ILE A 80 -12.81 -1.26 -1.85
C ILE A 80 -12.83 -0.39 -0.60
N ILE A 81 -11.82 -0.60 0.26
CA ILE A 81 -11.59 0.22 1.45
C ILE A 81 -10.23 0.89 1.29
N GLU A 82 -10.17 2.19 1.47
CA GLU A 82 -8.92 2.94 1.41
C GLU A 82 -8.40 3.19 2.82
N GLU A 83 -7.10 2.96 3.01
CA GLU A 83 -6.42 3.23 4.28
C GLU A 83 -5.18 4.08 4.01
N LEU A 84 -5.19 5.29 4.55
CA LEU A 84 -4.04 6.19 4.53
C LEU A 84 -3.46 6.26 5.93
N LEU A 85 -2.22 5.82 6.08
CA LEU A 85 -1.56 5.76 7.38
C LEU A 85 -0.25 6.53 7.37
N GLU A 86 0.24 6.86 8.57
CA GLU A 86 1.58 7.36 8.75
C GLU A 86 2.57 6.20 8.74
N GLY A 87 3.70 6.38 8.05
CA GLY A 87 4.77 5.40 8.02
C GLY A 87 5.44 5.15 9.38
N PRO A 88 6.39 4.24 9.45
CA PRO A 88 7.07 3.54 8.33
C PRO A 88 6.13 2.65 7.51
N GLU A 89 6.40 2.57 6.21
CA GLU A 89 5.48 1.91 5.28
C GLU A 89 5.24 0.43 5.58
N ALA A 90 6.31 -0.32 5.81
CA ALA A 90 6.18 -1.76 6.06
C ALA A 90 5.35 -2.03 7.33
N GLU A 91 5.61 -1.28 8.40
CA GLU A 91 4.88 -1.41 9.66
C GLU A 91 3.40 -1.04 9.48
N ALA A 92 3.10 0.00 8.69
CA ALA A 92 1.73 0.39 8.39
C ALA A 92 0.97 -0.72 7.65
N ILE A 93 1.58 -1.30 6.61
CA ILE A 93 1.00 -2.40 5.84
C ILE A 93 0.74 -3.61 6.75
N LEU A 94 1.73 -3.99 7.54
CA LEU A 94 1.64 -5.13 8.46
C LEU A 94 0.58 -4.91 9.53
N SER A 95 0.46 -3.69 10.03
CA SER A 95 -0.57 -3.32 11.01
C SER A 95 -1.99 -3.49 10.45
N VAL A 96 -2.23 -3.03 9.24
CA VAL A 96 -3.53 -3.22 8.57
C VAL A 96 -3.80 -4.71 8.35
N ALA A 97 -2.79 -5.45 7.89
CA ALA A 97 -2.93 -6.89 7.64
C ALA A 97 -3.35 -7.64 8.90
N GLU A 98 -2.73 -7.32 10.03
CA GLU A 98 -3.04 -7.95 11.31
C GLU A 98 -4.40 -7.51 11.85
N THR A 99 -4.66 -6.20 11.88
CA THR A 99 -5.89 -5.63 12.44
C THR A 99 -7.12 -6.06 11.67
N GLN A 100 -7.03 -6.09 10.35
CA GLN A 100 -8.14 -6.48 9.47
C GLN A 100 -8.16 -7.97 9.14
N LYS A 101 -7.24 -8.74 9.69
CA LYS A 101 -7.11 -10.19 9.45
C LYS A 101 -7.08 -10.49 7.96
N VAL A 102 -6.20 -9.79 7.26
CA VAL A 102 -6.01 -9.93 5.82
C VAL A 102 -5.37 -11.28 5.51
N ASP A 103 -5.79 -11.90 4.44
CA ASP A 103 -5.32 -13.23 4.06
C ASP A 103 -4.43 -13.24 2.80
N LEU A 104 -4.20 -12.07 2.21
CA LEU A 104 -3.25 -11.91 1.10
C LEU A 104 -2.82 -10.45 0.99
N ILE A 105 -1.50 -10.23 0.87
CA ILE A 105 -0.94 -8.92 0.57
C ILE A 105 -0.32 -8.96 -0.82
N LEU A 106 -0.69 -8.01 -1.69
CA LEU A 106 -0.02 -7.82 -2.97
C LEU A 106 0.75 -6.49 -2.94
N MET A 107 1.94 -6.52 -3.48
CA MET A 107 2.77 -5.32 -3.60
C MET A 107 3.76 -5.50 -4.75
N GLY A 108 4.28 -4.38 -5.23
CA GLY A 108 5.35 -4.40 -6.22
C GLY A 108 6.64 -4.95 -5.64
N THR A 109 7.46 -5.56 -6.45
CA THR A 109 8.79 -6.05 -6.03
C THR A 109 9.71 -4.89 -5.66
N ARG A 110 9.50 -3.70 -6.28
CA ARG A 110 10.24 -2.46 -6.04
C ARG A 110 9.26 -1.30 -6.04
N GLY A 111 9.59 -0.24 -5.30
CA GLY A 111 8.81 0.98 -5.27
C GLY A 111 9.55 2.16 -5.90
N LEU A 112 9.08 3.35 -5.57
CA LEU A 112 9.75 4.60 -5.94
C LEU A 112 11.14 4.65 -5.30
N GLY A 113 12.13 5.16 -6.02
CA GLY A 113 13.50 5.31 -5.54
C GLY A 113 14.29 4.02 -5.46
N SER A 114 13.79 2.92 -5.97
CA SER A 114 14.54 1.66 -6.04
C SER A 114 15.74 1.79 -6.96
N LEU A 115 16.87 1.22 -6.53
CA LEU A 115 18.09 1.21 -7.31
C LEU A 115 18.02 0.15 -8.41
N GLU A 116 18.57 0.47 -9.59
CA GLU A 116 18.67 -0.46 -10.69
C GLU A 116 19.47 -1.69 -10.28
N GLY A 117 19.04 -2.88 -10.69
CA GLY A 117 19.69 -4.14 -10.34
C GLY A 117 19.28 -4.75 -9.01
N ILE A 118 18.51 -4.05 -8.19
CA ILE A 118 17.95 -4.60 -6.97
C ILE A 118 16.66 -5.34 -7.32
N LEU A 119 16.60 -6.65 -7.02
CA LEU A 119 15.44 -7.48 -7.35
C LEU A 119 14.25 -7.20 -6.44
N LEU A 120 14.51 -6.83 -5.18
CA LEU A 120 13.48 -6.63 -4.18
C LEU A 120 13.76 -5.36 -3.39
N GLY A 121 12.76 -4.49 -3.30
CA GLY A 121 12.85 -3.26 -2.52
C GLY A 121 12.88 -3.51 -1.02
N SER A 122 13.31 -2.51 -0.25
CA SER A 122 13.40 -2.61 1.21
C SER A 122 12.06 -2.86 1.88
N ILE A 123 11.00 -2.21 1.41
CA ILE A 123 9.65 -2.37 1.95
C ILE A 123 9.11 -3.77 1.66
N SER A 124 9.25 -4.23 0.42
CA SER A 124 8.82 -5.58 0.01
C SER A 124 9.52 -6.64 0.82
N ARG A 125 10.83 -6.49 1.02
CA ARG A 125 11.64 -7.42 1.82
C ARG A 125 11.15 -7.47 3.26
N LYS A 126 10.89 -6.33 3.86
CA LYS A 126 10.45 -6.24 5.25
C LYS A 126 9.06 -6.84 5.43
N VAL A 127 8.14 -6.54 4.51
CA VAL A 127 6.79 -7.11 4.54
C VAL A 127 6.83 -8.62 4.39
N THR A 128 7.56 -9.15 3.42
CA THR A 128 7.65 -10.61 3.21
C THR A 128 8.28 -11.33 4.39
N HIS A 129 9.21 -10.68 5.07
CA HIS A 129 9.88 -11.27 6.24
C HIS A 129 8.96 -11.35 7.46
N HIS A 130 8.09 -10.37 7.65
CA HIS A 130 7.28 -10.23 8.87
C HIS A 130 5.79 -10.57 8.71
N ALA A 131 5.29 -10.72 7.49
CA ALA A 131 3.88 -10.98 7.27
C ALA A 131 3.45 -12.34 7.85
N SER A 132 2.26 -12.38 8.45
CA SER A 132 1.63 -13.60 8.93
C SER A 132 0.69 -14.23 7.91
N CYS A 133 0.58 -13.64 6.73
CA CYS A 133 -0.23 -14.14 5.61
C CYS A 133 0.63 -14.21 4.34
N PRO A 134 0.16 -14.90 3.28
CA PRO A 134 0.84 -14.91 2.00
C PRO A 134 1.06 -13.51 1.44
N VAL A 135 2.20 -13.31 0.81
CA VAL A 135 2.56 -12.05 0.13
C VAL A 135 2.87 -12.38 -1.33
N MET A 136 2.15 -11.73 -2.23
CA MET A 136 2.38 -11.86 -3.66
C MET A 136 3.13 -10.63 -4.15
N LEU A 137 4.30 -10.86 -4.72
CA LEU A 137 5.14 -9.81 -5.29
C LEU A 137 4.92 -9.72 -6.79
N VAL A 138 4.65 -8.52 -7.28
CA VAL A 138 4.35 -8.26 -8.70
C VAL A 138 5.49 -7.42 -9.27
N PRO A 139 6.23 -7.96 -10.26
CA PRO A 139 7.34 -7.22 -10.89
C PRO A 139 6.87 -6.07 -11.77
#